data_fe67c06806010b03abf54a461384fede
#
_entry.id   fe67c06806010b03abf54a461384fede
#
_cell.length_a   1.000
_cell.length_b   1.000
_cell.length_c   1.000
_cell.angle_alpha   90.00
_cell.angle_beta   90.00
_cell.angle_gamma   90.00
#
_symmetry.space_group_name_H-M   'P 1'
#
loop_
_entity.id
_entity.type
_entity.pdbx_description
1 polymer ?
#
loop_
_entity_poly.entity_id
_entity_poly.type
_entity_poly.pdbx_seq_one_letter_code
_entity_poly.pdbx_strand_id
1 'polypeptide(L)'
;VCGDSYISTAHVLWLEDSGLEVIPIPYDTDRFEWYFNQINGLYLPSGGAFASTQKSYYNCCKTFLQLAVAANNAGNYFPVWGGCMGMQQMMIIADGRDDIENFLETFDSMHNLCLPLIFTDKGLKSKLMKNAYESDPSFLINLMTTDVSLNNHSMGVSREKFTRSKLLNRTYDIISYNYDRNGKQSGSH
;
A
#
# COMPACT_ATOMS: atom_id res chain seq x y z
N VAL A 1 24.13 -1.29 10.78
CA VAL A 1 22.77 -1.74 11.11
C VAL A 1 22.92 -2.77 12.21
N CYS A 2 22.36 -2.51 13.39
CA CYS A 2 22.42 -3.44 14.52
C CYS A 2 21.04 -4.11 14.64
N GLY A 3 20.86 -5.27 14.01
CA GLY A 3 19.62 -6.04 14.07
C GLY A 3 19.32 -6.77 12.77
N ASP A 4 18.40 -7.75 12.85
CA ASP A 4 18.01 -8.61 11.73
C ASP A 4 16.92 -7.99 10.85
N SER A 5 16.36 -6.87 11.28
CA SER A 5 15.34 -6.11 10.54
C SER A 5 15.44 -4.60 10.79
N TYR A 6 14.90 -3.81 9.88
CA TYR A 6 14.87 -2.36 10.01
C TYR A 6 13.67 -1.77 9.28
N ILE A 7 13.25 -0.59 9.73
CA ILE A 7 12.37 0.31 9.00
C ILE A 7 13.23 1.48 8.51
N SER A 8 13.10 1.84 7.23
CA SER A 8 13.84 2.99 6.69
C SER A 8 13.43 4.26 7.43
N THR A 9 14.43 5.05 7.84
CA THR A 9 14.23 6.36 8.49
C THR A 9 13.37 7.29 7.64
N ALA A 10 13.46 7.19 6.31
CA ALA A 10 12.62 7.98 5.40
C ALA A 10 11.12 7.78 5.62
N HIS A 11 10.68 6.55 5.94
CA HIS A 11 9.27 6.30 6.26
C HIS A 11 8.87 6.90 7.61
N VAL A 12 9.74 6.79 8.61
CA VAL A 12 9.49 7.35 9.93
C VAL A 12 9.36 8.87 9.83
N LEU A 13 10.35 9.54 9.23
CA LEU A 13 10.34 11.00 9.06
C LEU A 13 9.13 11.48 8.25
N TRP A 14 8.77 10.78 7.17
CA TRP A 14 7.58 11.14 6.38
C TRP A 14 6.28 11.12 7.20
N LEU A 15 6.13 10.14 8.08
CA LEU A 15 4.96 10.03 8.96
C LEU A 15 5.00 11.10 10.06
N GLU A 16 6.17 11.32 10.69
CA GLU A 16 6.35 12.33 11.74
C GLU A 16 6.16 13.76 11.20
N ASP A 17 6.69 14.07 10.01
CA ASP A 17 6.48 15.33 9.32
C ASP A 17 5.00 15.58 8.97
N SER A 18 4.22 14.49 8.85
CA SER A 18 2.77 14.54 8.67
C SER A 18 2.00 14.70 9.99
N GLY A 19 2.69 14.86 11.12
CA GLY A 19 2.10 15.06 12.45
C GLY A 19 1.69 13.77 13.15
N LEU A 20 2.20 12.63 12.74
CA LEU A 20 1.94 11.33 13.36
C LEU A 20 3.04 10.96 14.35
N GLU A 21 2.68 10.28 15.43
CA GLU A 21 3.61 9.62 16.32
C GLU A 21 3.84 8.18 15.84
N VAL A 22 5.11 7.78 15.64
CA VAL A 22 5.46 6.51 15.04
C VAL A 22 5.92 5.50 16.09
N ILE A 23 5.24 4.36 16.17
CA ILE A 23 5.60 3.24 17.03
C ILE A 23 6.08 2.08 16.14
N PRO A 24 7.36 1.71 16.17
CA PRO A 24 7.86 0.58 15.41
C PRO A 24 7.35 -0.74 16.01
N ILE A 25 6.79 -1.60 15.18
CA ILE A 25 6.28 -2.92 15.57
C ILE A 25 7.20 -3.99 14.98
N PRO A 26 7.83 -4.84 15.81
CA PRO A 26 8.61 -5.98 15.32
C PRO A 26 7.71 -6.97 14.56
N TYR A 27 8.15 -7.42 13.39
CA TYR A 27 7.38 -8.33 12.55
C TYR A 27 7.23 -9.75 13.13
N ASP A 28 8.07 -10.10 14.08
CA ASP A 28 8.08 -11.38 14.81
C ASP A 28 7.41 -11.30 16.19
N THR A 29 6.69 -10.20 16.47
CA THR A 29 5.95 -10.05 17.72
C THR A 29 4.88 -11.12 17.90
N ASP A 30 4.66 -11.53 19.12
CA ASP A 30 3.51 -12.33 19.58
C ASP A 30 2.42 -11.46 20.28
N ARG A 31 2.70 -10.14 20.46
CA ARG A 31 1.87 -9.20 21.21
C ARG A 31 0.95 -8.36 20.33
N PHE A 32 0.30 -8.96 19.30
CA PHE A 32 -0.49 -8.25 18.30
C PHE A 32 -1.58 -7.35 18.91
N GLU A 33 -2.41 -7.87 19.78
CA GLU A 33 -3.50 -7.11 20.39
C GLU A 33 -2.98 -5.98 21.29
N TRP A 34 -1.86 -6.21 21.97
CA TRP A 34 -1.26 -5.18 22.80
C TRP A 34 -0.81 -3.99 21.95
N TYR A 35 -0.07 -4.24 20.86
CA TYR A 35 0.33 -3.17 19.93
C TYR A 35 -0.89 -2.51 19.29
N PHE A 36 -1.85 -3.31 18.82
CA PHE A 36 -3.05 -2.79 18.18
C PHE A 36 -3.83 -1.82 19.06
N ASN A 37 -3.89 -2.07 20.36
CA ASN A 37 -4.56 -1.20 21.33
C ASN A 37 -3.76 0.06 21.70
N GLN A 38 -2.49 0.17 21.27
CA GLN A 38 -1.66 1.37 21.51
C GLN A 38 -1.62 2.32 20.28
N ILE A 39 -2.15 1.90 19.15
CA ILE A 39 -2.09 2.65 17.90
C ILE A 39 -3.49 2.94 17.37
N ASN A 40 -3.62 3.94 16.52
CA ASN A 40 -4.88 4.31 15.86
C ASN A 40 -4.82 4.31 14.33
N GLY A 41 -3.80 3.70 13.78
CA GLY A 41 -3.60 3.44 12.36
C GLY A 41 -2.39 2.56 12.13
N LEU A 42 -2.26 1.99 10.95
CA LEU A 42 -1.16 1.10 10.57
C LEU A 42 -0.52 1.54 9.27
N TYR A 43 0.80 1.61 9.25
CA TYR A 43 1.59 1.77 8.03
C TYR A 43 2.41 0.51 7.75
N LEU A 44 2.23 -0.07 6.58
CA LEU A 44 3.04 -1.17 6.06
C LEU A 44 4.11 -0.61 5.12
N PRO A 45 5.40 -0.66 5.49
CA PRO A 45 6.45 0.02 4.74
C PRO A 45 6.77 -0.66 3.41
N SER A 46 7.42 0.10 2.53
CA SER A 46 8.08 -0.43 1.34
C SER A 46 9.33 -1.24 1.72
N GLY A 47 9.75 -2.14 0.85
CA GLY A 47 10.93 -2.98 1.07
C GLY A 47 11.00 -4.13 0.09
N GLY A 48 11.85 -5.12 0.39
CA GLY A 48 12.07 -6.33 -0.42
C GLY A 48 11.82 -7.64 0.33
N ALA A 49 11.10 -7.60 1.45
CA ALA A 49 10.74 -8.80 2.20
C ALA A 49 9.58 -9.52 1.53
N PHE A 50 9.89 -10.39 0.57
CA PHE A 50 8.86 -11.20 -0.08
C PHE A 50 8.33 -12.26 0.88
N ALA A 51 7.03 -12.45 0.86
CA ALA A 51 6.35 -13.37 1.76
C ALA A 51 6.74 -14.84 1.54
N SER A 52 7.24 -15.22 0.36
CA SER A 52 7.82 -16.54 0.11
C SER A 52 9.05 -16.82 0.97
N THR A 53 9.82 -15.78 1.30
CA THR A 53 11.03 -15.86 2.11
C THR A 53 10.85 -15.39 3.55
N GLN A 54 9.76 -14.65 3.84
CA GLN A 54 9.52 -13.97 5.12
C GLN A 54 8.10 -14.24 5.64
N LYS A 55 7.78 -15.52 5.90
CA LYS A 55 6.46 -15.94 6.40
C LYS A 55 6.04 -15.20 7.68
N SER A 56 6.99 -14.90 8.57
CA SER A 56 6.70 -14.18 9.82
C SER A 56 6.18 -12.77 9.53
N TYR A 57 6.81 -12.04 8.60
CA TYR A 57 6.35 -10.71 8.19
C TYR A 57 4.94 -10.77 7.55
N TYR A 58 4.70 -11.72 6.64
CA TYR A 58 3.37 -11.92 6.04
C TYR A 58 2.30 -12.20 7.11
N ASN A 59 2.58 -13.10 8.05
CA ASN A 59 1.65 -13.42 9.12
C ASN A 59 1.38 -12.23 10.04
N CYS A 60 2.40 -11.43 10.32
CA CYS A 60 2.27 -10.18 11.06
C CYS A 60 1.33 -9.22 10.34
N CYS A 61 1.57 -8.93 9.06
CA CYS A 61 0.69 -8.09 8.25
C CYS A 61 -0.75 -8.64 8.22
N LYS A 62 -0.93 -9.95 8.01
CA LYS A 62 -2.24 -10.60 7.97
C LYS A 62 -2.99 -10.41 9.28
N THR A 63 -2.34 -10.63 10.41
CA THR A 63 -2.96 -10.48 11.74
C THR A 63 -3.40 -9.04 12.00
N PHE A 64 -2.53 -8.06 11.76
CA PHE A 64 -2.90 -6.65 11.95
C PHE A 64 -4.00 -6.18 10.98
N LEU A 65 -3.99 -6.65 9.73
CA LEU A 65 -5.07 -6.35 8.78
C LEU A 65 -6.41 -6.93 9.23
N GLN A 66 -6.41 -8.15 9.78
CA GLN A 66 -7.62 -8.76 10.32
C GLN A 66 -8.18 -7.96 11.52
N LEU A 67 -7.31 -7.51 12.43
CA LEU A 67 -7.69 -6.64 13.55
C LEU A 67 -8.25 -5.30 13.06
N ALA A 68 -7.59 -4.67 12.07
CA ALA A 68 -8.05 -3.42 11.48
C ALA A 68 -9.43 -3.56 10.79
N VAL A 69 -9.64 -4.64 10.03
CA VAL A 69 -10.94 -4.94 9.41
C VAL A 69 -12.01 -5.16 10.47
N ALA A 70 -11.71 -5.91 11.53
CA ALA A 70 -12.65 -6.13 12.64
C ALA A 70 -13.02 -4.82 13.35
N ALA A 71 -12.04 -3.95 13.62
CA ALA A 71 -12.28 -2.63 14.22
C ALA A 71 -13.18 -1.75 13.33
N ASN A 72 -12.85 -1.64 12.04
CA ASN A 72 -13.65 -0.87 11.09
C ASN A 72 -15.09 -1.40 10.95
N ASN A 73 -15.27 -2.72 10.92
CA ASN A 73 -16.60 -3.35 10.88
C ASN A 73 -17.41 -3.09 12.15
N ALA A 74 -16.74 -2.90 13.29
CA ALA A 74 -17.35 -2.51 14.55
C ALA A 74 -17.64 -1.00 14.66
N GLY A 75 -17.32 -0.21 13.64
CA GLY A 75 -17.49 1.24 13.61
C GLY A 75 -16.33 2.03 14.23
N ASN A 76 -15.25 1.37 14.62
CA ASN A 76 -14.03 2.00 15.12
C ASN A 76 -13.11 2.28 13.94
N TYR A 77 -13.03 3.53 13.52
CA TYR A 77 -12.20 3.93 12.39
C TYR A 77 -10.71 3.64 12.65
N PHE A 78 -10.14 2.76 11.85
CA PHE A 78 -8.74 2.37 11.93
C PHE A 78 -8.14 2.35 10.51
N PRO A 79 -7.42 3.41 10.10
CA PRO A 79 -6.83 3.51 8.77
C PRO A 79 -5.63 2.59 8.63
N VAL A 80 -5.47 2.03 7.43
CA VAL A 80 -4.28 1.27 7.06
C VAL A 80 -3.73 1.84 5.76
N TRP A 81 -2.42 2.08 5.74
CA TRP A 81 -1.70 2.53 4.56
C TRP A 81 -0.57 1.57 4.22
N GLY A 82 -0.45 1.19 2.95
CA GLY A 82 0.64 0.34 2.45
C GLY A 82 1.46 1.07 1.40
N GLY A 83 2.76 1.22 1.63
CA GLY A 83 3.70 1.73 0.64
C GLY A 83 4.34 0.57 -0.14
N CYS A 84 4.29 0.60 -1.48
CA CYS A 84 4.96 -0.36 -2.36
C CYS A 84 4.73 -1.84 -1.93
N MET A 85 5.74 -2.50 -1.35
CA MET A 85 5.62 -3.86 -0.82
C MET A 85 4.48 -3.99 0.21
N GLY A 86 4.27 -3.00 1.08
CA GLY A 86 3.16 -3.00 2.04
C GLY A 86 1.80 -3.04 1.34
N MET A 87 1.61 -2.29 0.26
CA MET A 87 0.41 -2.35 -0.58
C MET A 87 0.27 -3.73 -1.23
N GLN A 88 1.35 -4.30 -1.75
CA GLN A 88 1.34 -5.65 -2.33
C GLN A 88 0.90 -6.69 -1.30
N GLN A 89 1.39 -6.63 -0.07
CA GLN A 89 0.96 -7.50 1.03
C GLN A 89 -0.54 -7.35 1.31
N MET A 90 -1.06 -6.13 1.36
CA MET A 90 -2.48 -5.87 1.57
C MET A 90 -3.34 -6.53 0.49
N MET A 91 -2.94 -6.43 -0.78
CA MET A 91 -3.66 -7.04 -1.90
C MET A 91 -3.61 -8.56 -1.88
N ILE A 92 -2.45 -9.15 -1.60
CA ILE A 92 -2.27 -10.61 -1.49
C ILE A 92 -3.17 -11.18 -0.39
N ILE A 93 -3.17 -10.53 0.78
CA ILE A 93 -3.98 -10.93 1.94
C ILE A 93 -5.48 -10.78 1.62
N ALA A 94 -5.87 -9.69 0.98
CA ALA A 94 -7.26 -9.45 0.59
C ALA A 94 -7.77 -10.41 -0.48
N ASP A 95 -6.91 -10.89 -1.38
CA ASP A 95 -7.24 -11.93 -2.36
C ASP A 95 -7.40 -13.33 -1.73
N GLY A 96 -7.09 -13.46 -0.43
CA GLY A 96 -7.26 -14.70 0.32
C GLY A 96 -6.26 -15.79 -0.03
N ARG A 97 -5.14 -15.42 -0.63
CA ARG A 97 -4.09 -16.35 -1.05
C ARG A 97 -3.02 -16.49 0.02
N ASP A 98 -2.59 -17.73 0.20
CA ASP A 98 -1.35 -18.03 0.92
C ASP A 98 -0.18 -18.27 -0.06
N ASP A 99 -0.47 -18.41 -1.36
CA ASP A 99 0.52 -18.50 -2.45
C ASP A 99 0.81 -17.12 -3.04
N ILE A 100 1.92 -16.57 -2.63
CA ILE A 100 2.33 -15.20 -2.94
C ILE A 100 3.15 -15.15 -4.23
N GLU A 101 3.86 -16.23 -4.55
CA GLU A 101 4.84 -16.27 -5.64
C GLU A 101 4.22 -16.02 -7.01
N ASN A 102 2.96 -16.44 -7.20
CA ASN A 102 2.25 -16.30 -8.47
C ASN A 102 1.24 -15.15 -8.50
N PHE A 103 1.14 -14.38 -7.40
CA PHE A 103 0.20 -13.27 -7.35
C PHE A 103 0.75 -12.01 -8.01
N LEU A 104 2.00 -11.66 -7.75
CA LEU A 104 2.63 -10.49 -8.35
C LEU A 104 3.08 -10.77 -9.79
N GLU A 105 3.00 -9.75 -10.60
CA GLU A 105 3.42 -9.77 -12.01
C GLU A 105 4.61 -8.84 -12.21
N THR A 106 5.47 -9.17 -13.18
CA THR A 106 6.62 -8.34 -13.53
C THR A 106 6.19 -7.13 -14.36
N PHE A 107 6.79 -5.97 -14.02
CA PHE A 107 6.65 -4.69 -14.70
C PHE A 107 8.04 -4.10 -15.03
N ASP A 108 8.14 -3.41 -16.16
CA ASP A 108 9.31 -2.61 -16.51
C ASP A 108 9.15 -1.17 -16.02
N SER A 109 9.18 -1.00 -14.70
CA SER A 109 9.03 0.30 -14.02
C SER A 109 10.19 0.62 -13.10
N MET A 110 11.33 -0.08 -13.22
CA MET A 110 12.56 0.21 -12.47
C MET A 110 13.28 1.43 -13.06
N HIS A 111 14.24 1.97 -12.28
CA HIS A 111 15.15 3.04 -12.72
C HIS A 111 14.43 4.36 -13.08
N ASN A 112 13.77 4.93 -12.08
CA ASN A 112 13.27 6.31 -12.12
C ASN A 112 12.26 6.59 -13.24
N LEU A 113 11.28 5.73 -13.41
CA LEU A 113 10.15 6.02 -14.30
C LEU A 113 9.19 6.97 -13.59
N CYS A 114 9.29 8.25 -13.90
CA CYS A 114 8.35 9.27 -13.40
C CYS A 114 7.25 9.49 -14.43
N LEU A 115 6.00 9.50 -14.00
CA LEU A 115 4.82 9.63 -14.84
C LEU A 115 3.73 10.44 -14.14
N PRO A 116 2.83 11.10 -14.89
CA PRO A 116 1.60 11.62 -14.32
C PRO A 116 0.65 10.48 -13.98
N LEU A 117 -0.20 10.66 -12.97
CA LEU A 117 -1.20 9.66 -12.60
C LEU A 117 -2.43 9.73 -13.50
N ILE A 118 -2.91 8.57 -13.96
CA ILE A 118 -4.18 8.45 -14.67
C ILE A 118 -5.24 8.01 -13.65
N PHE A 119 -6.12 8.94 -13.28
CA PHE A 119 -7.19 8.65 -12.32
C PHE A 119 -8.36 7.94 -12.95
N THR A 120 -8.97 7.04 -12.18
CA THR A 120 -10.29 6.48 -12.51
C THR A 120 -11.39 7.44 -12.05
N ASP A 121 -12.63 7.24 -12.56
CA ASP A 121 -13.79 7.99 -12.07
C ASP A 121 -14.03 7.80 -10.56
N LYS A 122 -13.78 6.59 -10.04
CA LYS A 122 -13.85 6.30 -8.62
C LYS A 122 -12.74 7.03 -7.85
N GLY A 123 -11.54 7.10 -8.43
CA GLY A 123 -10.40 7.81 -7.85
C GLY A 123 -10.68 9.28 -7.66
N LEU A 124 -11.13 9.96 -8.71
CA LEU A 124 -11.47 11.39 -8.65
C LEU A 124 -12.59 11.70 -7.64
N LYS A 125 -13.52 10.76 -7.46
CA LYS A 125 -14.64 10.88 -6.50
C LYS A 125 -14.29 10.37 -5.10
N SER A 126 -13.09 9.79 -4.91
CA SER A 126 -12.67 9.26 -3.62
C SER A 126 -12.55 10.36 -2.58
N LYS A 127 -12.84 10.03 -1.31
CA LYS A 127 -12.69 10.98 -0.21
C LYS A 127 -11.25 11.53 -0.11
N LEU A 128 -10.25 10.69 -0.41
CA LEU A 128 -8.84 11.07 -0.40
C LEU A 128 -8.56 12.17 -1.43
N MET A 129 -8.96 11.97 -2.70
CA MET A 129 -8.69 12.95 -3.77
C MET A 129 -9.56 14.18 -3.65
N LYS A 130 -10.80 14.04 -3.17
CA LYS A 130 -11.66 15.18 -2.89
C LYS A 130 -11.06 16.10 -1.82
N ASN A 131 -10.62 15.53 -0.70
CA ASN A 131 -9.97 16.29 0.37
C ASN A 131 -8.67 16.96 -0.10
N ALA A 132 -7.86 16.25 -0.90
CA ALA A 132 -6.64 16.81 -1.47
C ALA A 132 -6.95 18.00 -2.40
N TYR A 133 -7.97 17.89 -3.27
CA TYR A 133 -8.40 18.96 -4.16
C TYR A 133 -8.96 20.17 -3.40
N GLU A 134 -9.76 19.92 -2.35
CA GLU A 134 -10.30 21.00 -1.51
C GLU A 134 -9.20 21.75 -0.72
N SER A 135 -8.13 21.05 -0.35
CA SER A 135 -6.98 21.64 0.35
C SER A 135 -6.05 22.40 -0.60
N ASP A 136 -5.73 21.83 -1.74
CA ASP A 136 -4.90 22.41 -2.79
C ASP A 136 -5.27 21.84 -4.17
N PRO A 137 -6.08 22.57 -4.97
CA PRO A 137 -6.45 22.13 -6.31
C PRO A 137 -5.23 21.92 -7.24
N SER A 138 -4.13 22.66 -7.03
CA SER A 138 -2.93 22.54 -7.86
C SER A 138 -2.22 21.21 -7.66
N PHE A 139 -2.31 20.62 -6.47
CA PHE A 139 -1.72 19.32 -6.16
C PHE A 139 -2.29 18.22 -7.06
N LEU A 140 -3.62 18.13 -7.18
CA LEU A 140 -4.26 17.12 -8.01
C LEU A 140 -3.97 17.35 -9.51
N ILE A 141 -3.98 18.60 -9.96
CA ILE A 141 -3.63 18.96 -11.34
C ILE A 141 -2.20 18.53 -11.64
N ASN A 142 -1.25 18.81 -10.75
CA ASN A 142 0.15 18.41 -10.91
C ASN A 142 0.31 16.88 -10.97
N LEU A 143 -0.40 16.13 -10.14
CA LEU A 143 -0.39 14.66 -10.22
C LEU A 143 -0.86 14.13 -11.57
N MET A 144 -1.80 14.83 -12.23
CA MET A 144 -2.38 14.41 -13.51
C MET A 144 -1.60 14.88 -14.74
N THR A 145 -0.77 15.92 -14.61
CA THR A 145 -0.18 16.59 -15.77
C THR A 145 1.35 16.63 -15.76
N THR A 146 1.96 16.26 -14.63
CA THR A 146 3.42 16.37 -14.47
C THR A 146 4.01 15.02 -14.07
N ASP A 147 5.24 14.73 -14.51
CA ASP A 147 5.97 13.50 -14.23
C ASP A 147 6.49 13.47 -12.78
N VAL A 148 5.58 13.51 -11.81
CA VAL A 148 5.91 13.59 -10.37
C VAL A 148 5.75 12.26 -9.63
N SER A 149 5.07 11.30 -10.22
CA SER A 149 4.85 10.00 -9.56
C SER A 149 5.94 9.02 -9.94
N LEU A 150 6.85 8.80 -9.01
CA LEU A 150 7.97 7.88 -9.19
C LEU A 150 7.50 6.42 -9.14
N ASN A 151 7.70 5.71 -10.23
CA ASN A 151 7.59 4.27 -10.32
C ASN A 151 9.00 3.67 -10.23
N ASN A 152 9.28 2.92 -9.20
CA ASN A 152 10.56 2.24 -8.99
C ASN A 152 10.34 0.83 -8.45
N HIS A 153 9.63 0.02 -9.22
CA HIS A 153 9.27 -1.35 -8.85
C HIS A 153 9.34 -2.28 -10.06
N SER A 154 9.67 -3.54 -9.81
CA SER A 154 9.67 -4.61 -10.82
C SER A 154 8.48 -5.56 -10.67
N MET A 155 7.78 -5.50 -9.55
CA MET A 155 6.66 -6.39 -9.24
C MET A 155 5.43 -5.57 -8.86
N GLY A 156 4.25 -6.07 -9.21
CA GLY A 156 2.99 -5.40 -8.90
C GLY A 156 1.78 -6.23 -9.28
N VAL A 157 0.61 -5.63 -9.23
CA VAL A 157 -0.65 -6.25 -9.66
C VAL A 157 -1.18 -5.45 -10.84
N SER A 158 -1.38 -6.11 -11.98
CA SER A 158 -1.98 -5.43 -13.13
C SER A 158 -3.46 -5.13 -12.87
N ARG A 159 -3.96 -4.08 -13.55
CA ARG A 159 -5.38 -3.75 -13.51
C ARG A 159 -6.24 -4.92 -13.97
N GLU A 160 -5.79 -5.67 -14.97
CA GLU A 160 -6.48 -6.86 -15.46
C GLU A 160 -6.60 -7.92 -14.37
N LYS A 161 -5.50 -8.24 -13.69
CA LYS A 161 -5.49 -9.21 -12.60
C LYS A 161 -6.34 -8.75 -11.42
N PHE A 162 -6.26 -7.48 -11.06
CA PHE A 162 -7.09 -6.88 -10.03
C PHE A 162 -8.58 -7.04 -10.37
N THR A 163 -9.00 -6.66 -11.58
CA THR A 163 -10.41 -6.71 -12.00
C THR A 163 -10.97 -8.12 -12.12
N ARG A 164 -10.13 -9.13 -12.34
CA ARG A 164 -10.53 -10.53 -12.33
C ARG A 164 -10.75 -11.09 -10.92
N SER A 165 -10.12 -10.53 -9.90
CA SER A 165 -10.31 -10.95 -8.52
C SER A 165 -11.59 -10.37 -7.93
N LYS A 166 -12.56 -11.23 -7.61
CA LYS A 166 -13.79 -10.82 -6.92
C LYS A 166 -13.51 -10.28 -5.52
N LEU A 167 -12.49 -10.80 -4.83
CA LEU A 167 -12.13 -10.40 -3.49
C LEU A 167 -11.48 -9.01 -3.49
N LEU A 168 -10.53 -8.75 -4.39
CA LEU A 168 -9.92 -7.43 -4.52
C LEU A 168 -10.95 -6.35 -4.87
N ASN A 169 -11.80 -6.60 -5.88
CA ASN A 169 -12.84 -5.65 -6.28
C ASN A 169 -13.88 -5.38 -5.19
N ARG A 170 -14.05 -6.31 -4.25
CA ARG A 170 -14.93 -6.10 -3.09
C ARG A 170 -14.26 -5.27 -2.00
N THR A 171 -12.93 -5.38 -1.89
CA THR A 171 -12.17 -4.81 -0.78
C THR A 171 -11.60 -3.44 -1.12
N TYR A 172 -11.15 -3.24 -2.36
CA TYR A 172 -10.47 -2.03 -2.81
C TYR A 172 -11.05 -1.47 -4.10
N ASP A 173 -10.85 -0.19 -4.32
CA ASP A 173 -11.08 0.49 -5.58
C ASP A 173 -9.74 0.96 -6.16
N ILE A 174 -9.53 0.74 -7.46
CA ILE A 174 -8.40 1.36 -8.16
C ILE A 174 -8.69 2.85 -8.30
N ILE A 175 -7.91 3.70 -7.67
CA ILE A 175 -8.07 5.16 -7.75
C ILE A 175 -7.22 5.78 -8.87
N SER A 176 -6.05 5.23 -9.13
CA SER A 176 -5.20 5.65 -10.23
C SER A 176 -4.38 4.50 -10.79
N TYR A 177 -3.77 4.69 -11.95
CA TYR A 177 -2.89 3.72 -12.58
C TYR A 177 -1.87 4.40 -13.47
N ASN A 178 -0.84 3.66 -13.84
CA ASN A 178 0.18 4.05 -14.80
C ASN A 178 0.45 2.90 -15.76
N TYR A 179 1.28 3.18 -16.75
CA TYR A 179 1.82 2.19 -17.67
C TYR A 179 3.32 2.03 -17.42
N ASP A 180 3.82 0.79 -17.48
CA ASP A 180 5.25 0.54 -17.55
C ASP A 180 5.81 0.89 -18.94
N ARG A 181 7.12 0.74 -19.14
CA ARG A 181 7.77 1.05 -20.43
C ARG A 181 7.28 0.17 -21.58
N ASN A 182 6.70 -0.98 -21.27
CA ASN A 182 6.15 -1.92 -22.26
C ASN A 182 4.65 -1.70 -22.49
N GLY A 183 4.05 -0.68 -21.90
CA GLY A 183 2.63 -0.39 -22.02
C GLY A 183 1.72 -1.29 -21.17
N LYS A 184 2.28 -2.06 -20.22
CA LYS A 184 1.50 -2.85 -19.28
C LYS A 184 0.96 -1.96 -18.16
N GLN A 185 -0.33 -2.03 -17.94
CA GLN A 185 -1.01 -1.24 -16.92
C GLN A 185 -0.69 -1.76 -15.51
N SER A 186 -0.03 -0.94 -14.69
CA SER A 186 0.11 -1.15 -13.27
C SER A 186 -0.92 -0.30 -12.52
N GLY A 187 -1.66 -0.90 -11.58
CA GLY A 187 -2.51 -0.14 -10.69
C GLY A 187 -1.64 0.51 -9.61
N SER A 188 -1.72 1.83 -9.47
CA SER A 188 -1.39 2.51 -8.24
C SER A 188 -2.70 2.66 -7.45
N HIS A 189 -2.68 2.22 -6.22
CA HIS A 189 -3.88 2.05 -5.41
C HIS A 189 -3.83 2.95 -4.19
#